data_7937cad60a73a1e7c273e488bb0b5012
#
_entry.id   7937cad60a73a1e7c273e488bb0b5012
#
_cell.length_a   1.000
_cell.length_b   1.000
_cell.length_c   1.000
_cell.angle_alpha   90.00
_cell.angle_beta   90.00
_cell.angle_gamma   90.00
#
_symmetry.space_group_name_H-M   'P 1'
#
loop_
_entity.id
_entity.type
_entity.pdbx_description
1 polymer ?
#
loop_
_entity_poly.entity_id
_entity_poly.type
_entity_poly.pdbx_seq_one_letter_code
_entity_poly.pdbx_strand_id
1 'polypeptide(L)'
;MQVTAHFLSVIYLLTLMLKRATKSYTKPNIIFQPTKIHIMFSKKHFHLLLFLSIVLNTIVQAQEKHYYQADFPIEEFEARRTKIFNEIGNNAIALIQSAPSVAGFKVFRQSNTFYYLCGLEEGHAYLLLNGKNRSTTLYLPHREEGREKSQGKILSVEDADLIIELTGVNRVRPIEFLGNDLVGTGLIKGSTPTLYTPFSPAETGNDSRDEILHGHARAAADPWDSQTTREARFIKLINERFPEFEVKDLSPLLDSMRLIKSEKEIEVIRKATEIAGLAIMEAMRSTKPGVYEYQLDAAAKYVFYQHGSQGDGYPAIIGGGTNAFMGHYFRKTDVLNNGDLVLMDYAPDYHNYTSDVTRIWPVNGTFNKEQTALYEYILAYSKALFKYIKPGTTANEVMDKAAADMKQYLVGKTFAKPAHLKAVENGIKFRGHFQHPVGMAVHDVGRVRGNVKLEPGMVFTIDPMIWIPEERLYIRIEDMAVVTETGVENLSAFVPSQISDVEKTIKEKGLTEFRPAKSLPLKKN
;
A
#
# COMPACT_ATOMS: atom_id res chain seq x y z
N MET A 1 -11.64 -3.37 -30.93
CA MET A 1 -12.42 -3.46 -32.19
C MET A 1 -12.67 -2.11 -32.89
N GLN A 2 -13.01 -1.02 -32.23
CA GLN A 2 -13.19 0.29 -32.91
C GLN A 2 -11.89 0.88 -33.47
N VAL A 3 -10.75 0.71 -32.80
CA VAL A 3 -9.45 1.21 -33.28
C VAL A 3 -8.96 0.46 -34.53
N THR A 4 -9.16 -0.86 -34.56
CA THR A 4 -8.85 -1.71 -35.74
C THR A 4 -9.75 -1.34 -36.94
N ALA A 5 -11.02 -1.02 -36.70
CA ALA A 5 -11.93 -0.56 -37.74
C ALA A 5 -11.52 0.83 -38.27
N HIS A 6 -11.04 1.75 -37.44
CA HIS A 6 -10.51 3.04 -37.88
C HIS A 6 -9.20 2.90 -38.67
N PHE A 7 -8.33 2.00 -38.25
CA PHE A 7 -7.05 1.72 -38.93
C PHE A 7 -7.29 1.10 -40.31
N LEU A 8 -8.21 0.15 -40.42
CA LEU A 8 -8.64 -0.41 -41.68
C LEU A 8 -9.32 0.61 -42.59
N SER A 9 -10.09 1.55 -42.02
CA SER A 9 -10.70 2.65 -42.76
C SER A 9 -9.67 3.64 -43.32
N VAL A 10 -8.62 3.95 -42.55
CA VAL A 10 -7.51 4.84 -43.00
C VAL A 10 -6.69 4.15 -44.09
N ILE A 11 -6.37 2.85 -43.96
CA ILE A 11 -5.67 2.08 -45.00
C ILE A 11 -6.54 1.97 -46.26
N TYR A 12 -7.84 1.78 -46.11
CA TYR A 12 -8.79 1.72 -47.23
C TYR A 12 -8.89 3.09 -47.94
N LEU A 13 -8.94 4.20 -47.21
CA LEU A 13 -8.92 5.55 -47.76
C LEU A 13 -7.62 5.87 -48.51
N LEU A 14 -6.48 5.51 -47.92
CA LEU A 14 -5.15 5.63 -48.58
C LEU A 14 -5.09 4.77 -49.87
N THR A 15 -5.63 3.56 -49.87
CA THR A 15 -5.70 2.69 -51.03
C THR A 15 -6.64 3.26 -52.10
N LEU A 16 -7.76 3.89 -51.71
CA LEU A 16 -8.68 4.58 -52.62
C LEU A 16 -8.06 5.85 -53.22
N MET A 17 -7.29 6.61 -52.43
CA MET A 17 -6.54 7.77 -52.95
C MET A 17 -5.46 7.37 -53.93
N LEU A 18 -4.72 6.29 -53.69
CA LEU A 18 -3.77 5.72 -54.61
C LEU A 18 -4.45 5.21 -55.89
N LYS A 19 -5.61 4.53 -55.80
CA LYS A 19 -6.40 4.10 -56.97
C LYS A 19 -7.00 5.27 -57.76
N ARG A 20 -7.35 6.37 -57.12
CA ARG A 20 -7.80 7.59 -57.81
C ARG A 20 -6.67 8.31 -58.53
N ALA A 21 -5.46 8.35 -57.97
CA ALA A 21 -4.29 8.92 -58.61
C ALA A 21 -3.87 8.13 -59.89
N THR A 22 -4.13 6.81 -59.91
CA THR A 22 -3.84 5.96 -61.08
C THR A 22 -4.94 5.98 -62.16
N LYS A 23 -6.18 6.43 -61.85
CA LYS A 23 -7.29 6.48 -62.80
C LYS A 23 -7.34 7.78 -63.66
N SER A 24 -6.51 8.75 -63.37
CA SER A 24 -6.48 10.04 -64.09
C SER A 24 -5.61 10.07 -65.35
N TYR A 25 -5.03 8.92 -65.75
CA TYR A 25 -4.16 8.83 -66.93
C TYR A 25 -4.54 7.67 -67.84
N THR A 26 -5.72 7.75 -68.47
CA THR A 26 -6.01 6.87 -69.62
C THR A 26 -6.70 7.69 -70.70
N LYS A 27 -5.94 8.23 -71.67
CA LYS A 27 -6.35 8.40 -73.07
C LYS A 27 -5.32 7.75 -73.98
N PRO A 28 -5.73 7.20 -75.11
CA PRO A 28 -4.98 6.12 -75.77
C PRO A 28 -3.96 6.66 -76.79
N ASN A 29 -2.99 5.76 -77.07
CA ASN A 29 -1.98 5.80 -78.14
C ASN A 29 -0.64 6.46 -77.76
N ILE A 30 0.21 5.67 -77.09
CA ILE A 30 1.67 5.69 -77.32
C ILE A 30 2.22 4.37 -76.79
N ILE A 31 3.07 3.71 -77.58
CA ILE A 31 3.80 2.48 -77.25
C ILE A 31 4.74 2.77 -76.08
N PHE A 32 4.55 2.09 -74.93
CA PHE A 32 5.42 2.24 -73.77
C PHE A 32 6.33 1.05 -73.56
N GLN A 33 7.65 1.32 -73.49
CA GLN A 33 8.62 0.43 -72.83
C GLN A 33 8.41 0.49 -71.30
N PRO A 34 8.68 -0.63 -70.54
CA PRO A 34 8.47 -0.68 -69.12
C PRO A 34 9.53 0.15 -68.37
N THR A 35 9.23 1.37 -68.03
CA THR A 35 10.04 2.15 -67.11
C THR A 35 9.69 1.81 -65.69
N LYS A 36 10.68 1.39 -64.89
CA LYS A 36 10.57 1.16 -63.45
C LYS A 36 10.14 2.43 -62.77
N ILE A 37 8.92 2.48 -62.22
CA ILE A 37 8.45 3.57 -61.36
C ILE A 37 9.21 3.47 -60.05
N HIS A 38 10.21 4.33 -59.84
CA HIS A 38 10.85 4.56 -58.56
C HIS A 38 9.97 5.53 -57.79
N ILE A 39 9.20 5.07 -56.83
CA ILE A 39 8.52 5.95 -55.86
C ILE A 39 9.62 6.48 -54.96
N MET A 40 10.08 7.71 -55.22
CA MET A 40 10.99 8.42 -54.34
C MET A 40 10.21 8.94 -53.13
N PHE A 41 10.17 8.18 -52.08
CA PHE A 41 9.82 8.75 -50.78
C PHE A 41 10.91 9.74 -50.37
N SER A 42 10.55 11.02 -50.24
CA SER A 42 11.51 12.00 -49.75
C SER A 42 11.85 11.67 -48.27
N LYS A 43 13.10 11.90 -47.86
CA LYS A 43 13.56 11.70 -46.50
C LYS A 43 12.59 12.30 -45.45
N LYS A 44 11.92 13.40 -45.79
CA LYS A 44 10.92 14.08 -44.95
C LYS A 44 9.68 13.22 -44.69
N HIS A 45 9.17 12.48 -45.68
CA HIS A 45 8.00 11.59 -45.50
C HIS A 45 8.37 10.34 -44.69
N PHE A 46 9.59 9.81 -44.84
CA PHE A 46 10.07 8.73 -43.99
C PHE A 46 10.20 9.14 -42.54
N HIS A 47 10.75 10.31 -42.24
CA HIS A 47 10.86 10.81 -40.87
C HIS A 47 9.49 11.13 -40.25
N LEU A 48 8.53 11.60 -41.05
CA LEU A 48 7.17 11.84 -40.58
C LEU A 48 6.45 10.53 -40.23
N LEU A 49 6.60 9.48 -41.05
CA LEU A 49 6.02 8.16 -40.76
C LEU A 49 6.67 7.50 -39.57
N LEU A 50 7.98 7.63 -39.41
CA LEU A 50 8.70 7.12 -38.23
C LEU A 50 8.27 7.87 -36.96
N PHE A 51 8.15 9.18 -37.03
CA PHE A 51 7.67 9.99 -35.90
C PHE A 51 6.22 9.64 -35.54
N LEU A 52 5.32 9.49 -36.53
CA LEU A 52 3.94 9.04 -36.30
C LEU A 52 3.88 7.63 -35.70
N SER A 53 4.73 6.72 -36.12
CA SER A 53 4.77 5.36 -35.56
C SER A 53 5.28 5.34 -34.11
N ILE A 54 6.26 6.20 -33.77
CA ILE A 54 6.76 6.36 -32.40
C ILE A 54 5.67 6.99 -31.51
N VAL A 55 5.00 8.04 -31.99
CA VAL A 55 3.90 8.70 -31.26
C VAL A 55 2.71 7.74 -31.07
N LEU A 56 2.34 6.95 -32.07
CA LEU A 56 1.29 5.94 -31.95
C LEU A 56 1.67 4.85 -30.92
N ASN A 57 2.90 4.35 -30.94
CA ASN A 57 3.35 3.36 -29.96
C ASN A 57 3.37 3.93 -28.54
N THR A 58 3.78 5.20 -28.36
CA THR A 58 3.72 5.83 -27.03
C THR A 58 2.29 6.09 -26.54
N ILE A 59 1.35 6.39 -27.44
CA ILE A 59 -0.08 6.56 -27.09
C ILE A 59 -0.70 5.20 -26.74
N VAL A 60 -0.39 4.14 -27.48
CA VAL A 60 -0.88 2.77 -27.19
C VAL A 60 -0.33 2.28 -25.86
N GLN A 61 0.97 2.43 -25.60
CA GLN A 61 1.55 2.06 -24.30
C GLN A 61 1.03 2.90 -23.13
N ALA A 62 0.69 4.18 -23.35
CA ALA A 62 0.09 5.02 -22.31
C ALA A 62 -1.36 4.62 -21.97
N GLN A 63 -2.10 4.03 -22.92
CA GLN A 63 -3.46 3.55 -22.67
C GLN A 63 -3.49 2.19 -21.94
N GLU A 64 -2.48 1.31 -22.13
CA GLU A 64 -2.43 0.00 -21.47
C GLU A 64 -2.03 0.10 -19.97
N LYS A 65 -1.34 1.16 -19.56
CA LYS A 65 -0.86 1.35 -18.18
C LYS A 65 -1.95 1.65 -17.14
N HIS A 66 -3.20 1.92 -17.53
CA HIS A 66 -4.25 2.35 -16.60
C HIS A 66 -5.07 1.21 -15.96
N TYR A 67 -4.90 -0.04 -16.38
CA TYR A 67 -5.78 -1.15 -15.93
C TYR A 67 -5.10 -2.18 -15.03
N TYR A 68 -3.77 -2.06 -14.86
CA TYR A 68 -2.97 -2.98 -14.07
C TYR A 68 -1.80 -2.25 -13.42
N GLN A 69 -1.31 -2.77 -12.31
CA GLN A 69 -0.18 -2.22 -11.60
C GLN A 69 1.10 -2.18 -12.48
N ALA A 70 2.03 -1.28 -12.18
CA ALA A 70 3.29 -1.12 -12.92
C ALA A 70 4.55 -1.23 -12.02
N ASP A 71 4.38 -1.48 -10.72
CA ASP A 71 5.48 -1.48 -9.75
C ASP A 71 6.23 -2.80 -9.72
N PHE A 72 5.53 -3.91 -9.99
CA PHE A 72 6.08 -5.25 -9.88
C PHE A 72 6.15 -5.92 -11.26
N PRO A 73 7.29 -6.50 -11.64
CA PRO A 73 7.40 -7.33 -12.84
C PRO A 73 6.66 -8.65 -12.64
N ILE A 74 6.29 -9.31 -13.72
CA ILE A 74 5.53 -10.58 -13.70
C ILE A 74 6.26 -11.65 -12.88
N GLU A 75 7.57 -11.71 -13.01
CA GLU A 75 8.45 -12.66 -12.34
C GLU A 75 8.35 -12.59 -10.81
N GLU A 76 8.02 -11.41 -10.26
CA GLU A 76 7.78 -11.23 -8.83
C GLU A 76 6.55 -12.04 -8.38
N PHE A 77 5.44 -11.94 -9.10
CA PHE A 77 4.23 -12.70 -8.81
C PHE A 77 4.43 -14.21 -9.04
N GLU A 78 5.16 -14.59 -10.07
CA GLU A 78 5.51 -16.00 -10.36
C GLU A 78 6.39 -16.59 -9.24
N ALA A 79 7.37 -15.83 -8.76
CA ALA A 79 8.22 -16.24 -7.64
C ALA A 79 7.40 -16.44 -6.35
N ARG A 80 6.45 -15.54 -6.05
CA ARG A 80 5.54 -15.67 -4.90
C ARG A 80 4.67 -16.92 -5.02
N ARG A 81 4.06 -17.17 -6.17
CA ARG A 81 3.27 -18.39 -6.42
C ARG A 81 4.12 -19.66 -6.38
N THR A 82 5.37 -19.59 -6.83
CA THR A 82 6.32 -20.70 -6.77
C THR A 82 6.64 -21.12 -5.35
N LYS A 83 6.78 -20.16 -4.42
CA LYS A 83 6.95 -20.47 -2.98
C LYS A 83 5.75 -21.26 -2.45
N ILE A 84 4.53 -20.87 -2.82
CA ILE A 84 3.32 -21.61 -2.41
C ILE A 84 3.34 -23.04 -2.98
N PHE A 85 3.65 -23.22 -4.27
CA PHE A 85 3.74 -24.58 -4.86
C PHE A 85 4.75 -25.47 -4.15
N ASN A 86 5.88 -24.92 -3.73
CA ASN A 86 6.90 -25.69 -3.01
C ASN A 86 6.40 -26.19 -1.65
N GLU A 87 5.59 -25.39 -0.96
CA GLU A 87 5.10 -25.72 0.39
C GLU A 87 3.88 -26.64 0.38
N ILE A 88 2.93 -26.42 -0.56
CA ILE A 88 1.70 -27.23 -0.58
C ILE A 88 1.91 -28.65 -1.14
N GLY A 89 2.94 -28.84 -1.97
CA GLY A 89 3.26 -30.12 -2.59
C GLY A 89 2.31 -30.53 -3.72
N ASN A 90 2.44 -31.80 -4.18
CA ASN A 90 1.77 -32.29 -5.39
C ASN A 90 0.39 -32.94 -5.17
N ASN A 91 -0.06 -33.09 -3.94
CA ASN A 91 -1.39 -33.61 -3.59
C ASN A 91 -2.29 -32.52 -2.99
N ALA A 92 -2.04 -31.26 -3.33
CA ALA A 92 -2.78 -30.13 -2.80
C ALA A 92 -3.07 -29.09 -3.86
N ILE A 93 -4.06 -28.27 -3.56
CA ILE A 93 -4.36 -27.00 -4.26
C ILE A 93 -4.38 -25.88 -3.24
N ALA A 94 -4.16 -24.64 -3.72
CA ALA A 94 -4.43 -23.43 -2.93
C ALA A 94 -5.47 -22.59 -3.67
N LEU A 95 -6.49 -22.11 -2.94
CA LEU A 95 -7.59 -21.32 -3.47
C LEU A 95 -7.73 -20.02 -2.67
N ILE A 96 -7.55 -18.90 -3.34
CA ILE A 96 -7.55 -17.57 -2.75
C ILE A 96 -8.71 -16.74 -3.35
N GLN A 97 -9.51 -16.12 -2.48
CA GLN A 97 -10.57 -15.20 -2.90
C GLN A 97 -10.03 -13.78 -3.07
N SER A 98 -10.48 -13.08 -4.11
CA SER A 98 -10.33 -11.61 -4.19
C SER A 98 -11.29 -10.92 -3.21
N ALA A 99 -11.12 -9.61 -3.02
CA ALA A 99 -12.11 -8.80 -2.31
C ALA A 99 -13.49 -8.87 -2.99
N PRO A 100 -14.59 -8.74 -2.24
CA PRO A 100 -15.91 -8.57 -2.84
C PRO A 100 -16.03 -7.19 -3.50
N SER A 101 -16.98 -7.02 -4.41
CA SER A 101 -17.33 -5.68 -4.91
C SER A 101 -17.72 -4.76 -3.77
N VAL A 102 -17.30 -3.50 -3.87
CA VAL A 102 -17.64 -2.50 -2.86
C VAL A 102 -19.12 -2.12 -2.89
N ALA A 103 -19.69 -1.90 -1.71
CA ALA A 103 -21.03 -1.36 -1.59
C ALA A 103 -21.00 0.17 -1.67
N GLY A 104 -21.88 0.75 -2.49
CA GLY A 104 -22.01 2.21 -2.65
C GLY A 104 -20.89 2.85 -3.49
N PHE A 105 -20.72 4.15 -3.35
CA PHE A 105 -19.76 4.95 -4.11
C PHE A 105 -18.39 4.95 -3.43
N LYS A 106 -17.73 3.80 -3.39
CA LYS A 106 -16.37 3.64 -2.88
C LYS A 106 -15.44 3.21 -3.99
N VAL A 107 -14.19 3.65 -3.95
CA VAL A 107 -13.15 3.12 -4.82
C VAL A 107 -12.86 1.67 -4.39
N PHE A 108 -12.75 0.77 -5.38
CA PHE A 108 -12.37 -0.61 -5.09
C PHE A 108 -10.90 -0.67 -4.69
N ARG A 109 -10.61 -1.46 -3.68
CA ARG A 109 -9.27 -1.79 -3.24
C ARG A 109 -9.22 -3.31 -3.03
N GLN A 110 -8.25 -3.96 -3.66
CA GLN A 110 -8.08 -5.40 -3.60
C GLN A 110 -7.65 -5.85 -2.20
N SER A 111 -7.97 -7.11 -1.84
CA SER A 111 -7.41 -7.74 -0.65
C SER A 111 -5.89 -7.92 -0.81
N ASN A 112 -5.15 -7.63 0.27
CA ASN A 112 -3.70 -7.66 0.24
C ASN A 112 -3.15 -8.99 -0.28
N THR A 113 -3.65 -10.11 0.22
CA THR A 113 -3.19 -11.45 -0.20
C THR A 113 -3.43 -11.75 -1.68
N PHE A 114 -4.59 -11.38 -2.22
CA PHE A 114 -4.89 -11.62 -3.63
C PHE A 114 -4.02 -10.75 -4.53
N TYR A 115 -3.91 -9.45 -4.20
CA TYR A 115 -3.02 -8.53 -4.91
C TYR A 115 -1.56 -9.00 -4.86
N TYR A 116 -1.07 -9.41 -3.69
CA TYR A 116 0.28 -9.93 -3.49
C TYR A 116 0.64 -11.07 -4.43
N LEU A 117 -0.34 -11.90 -4.82
CA LEU A 117 -0.11 -13.09 -5.63
C LEU A 117 -0.31 -12.88 -7.14
N CYS A 118 -1.00 -11.82 -7.57
CA CYS A 118 -1.27 -11.62 -9.00
C CYS A 118 -1.38 -10.15 -9.46
N GLY A 119 -1.35 -9.17 -8.56
CA GLY A 119 -1.44 -7.75 -8.88
C GLY A 119 -2.77 -7.28 -9.49
N LEU A 120 -3.79 -8.15 -9.56
CA LEU A 120 -5.06 -7.84 -10.21
C LEU A 120 -6.04 -7.19 -9.22
N GLU A 121 -6.63 -6.07 -9.61
CA GLU A 121 -7.65 -5.34 -8.85
C GLU A 121 -9.06 -5.57 -9.42
N GLU A 122 -9.56 -6.81 -9.30
CA GLU A 122 -10.91 -7.16 -9.71
C GLU A 122 -11.65 -7.92 -8.60
N GLY A 123 -12.91 -7.52 -8.37
CA GLY A 123 -13.75 -8.13 -7.35
C GLY A 123 -14.34 -9.47 -7.74
N HIS A 124 -14.71 -10.28 -6.75
CA HIS A 124 -15.32 -11.61 -6.95
C HIS A 124 -14.50 -12.58 -7.81
N ALA A 125 -13.20 -12.39 -7.90
CA ALA A 125 -12.29 -13.30 -8.58
C ALA A 125 -11.76 -14.39 -7.62
N TYR A 126 -11.21 -15.46 -8.20
CA TYR A 126 -10.53 -16.52 -7.45
C TYR A 126 -9.22 -16.89 -8.14
N LEU A 127 -8.20 -17.15 -7.34
CA LEU A 127 -6.90 -17.62 -7.80
C LEU A 127 -6.70 -19.06 -7.32
N LEU A 128 -6.62 -20.01 -8.25
CA LEU A 128 -6.38 -21.43 -7.98
C LEU A 128 -4.95 -21.80 -8.37
N LEU A 129 -4.17 -22.30 -7.42
CA LEU A 129 -2.85 -22.88 -7.62
C LEU A 129 -2.96 -24.39 -7.48
N ASN A 130 -2.66 -25.13 -8.54
CA ASN A 130 -2.66 -26.60 -8.54
C ASN A 130 -1.24 -27.11 -8.32
N GLY A 131 -0.95 -27.70 -7.17
CA GLY A 131 0.38 -28.19 -6.80
C GLY A 131 0.86 -29.35 -7.66
N LYS A 132 -0.04 -30.20 -8.19
CA LYS A 132 0.33 -31.37 -8.99
C LYS A 132 1.04 -31.00 -10.28
N ASN A 133 0.51 -30.04 -11.03
CA ASN A 133 1.04 -29.62 -12.32
C ASN A 133 1.68 -28.21 -12.26
N ARG A 134 1.73 -27.61 -11.06
CA ARG A 134 2.27 -26.27 -10.78
C ARG A 134 1.66 -25.20 -11.69
N SER A 135 0.35 -25.29 -11.93
CA SER A 135 -0.39 -24.35 -12.76
C SER A 135 -1.27 -23.43 -11.94
N THR A 136 -1.42 -22.21 -12.44
CA THR A 136 -2.24 -21.16 -11.86
C THR A 136 -3.41 -20.83 -12.77
N THR A 137 -4.62 -20.78 -12.23
CA THR A 137 -5.83 -20.36 -12.95
C THR A 137 -6.49 -19.22 -12.22
N LEU A 138 -6.78 -18.12 -12.92
CA LEU A 138 -7.65 -17.04 -12.47
C LEU A 138 -9.08 -17.30 -12.95
N TYR A 139 -10.03 -17.18 -12.05
CA TYR A 139 -11.47 -17.21 -12.34
C TYR A 139 -12.02 -15.82 -12.16
N LEU A 140 -12.66 -15.29 -13.23
CA LEU A 140 -13.14 -13.93 -13.27
C LEU A 140 -14.64 -13.88 -13.67
N PRO A 141 -15.35 -12.85 -13.20
CA PRO A 141 -16.69 -12.55 -13.70
C PRO A 141 -16.67 -12.21 -15.19
N HIS A 142 -17.83 -12.37 -15.83
CA HIS A 142 -18.05 -11.83 -17.16
C HIS A 142 -18.13 -10.31 -17.17
N ARG A 143 -17.84 -9.73 -18.34
CA ARG A 143 -17.87 -8.29 -18.56
C ARG A 143 -19.26 -7.70 -18.30
N GLU A 144 -19.29 -6.66 -17.50
CA GLU A 144 -20.46 -5.83 -17.26
C GLU A 144 -20.37 -4.54 -18.09
N GLU A 145 -20.87 -4.56 -19.34
CA GLU A 145 -20.77 -3.41 -20.26
C GLU A 145 -21.30 -2.09 -19.66
N GLY A 146 -22.38 -2.17 -18.87
CA GLY A 146 -22.97 -1.01 -18.19
C GLY A 146 -22.01 -0.39 -17.17
N ARG A 147 -21.28 -1.23 -16.45
CA ARG A 147 -20.27 -0.81 -15.48
C ARG A 147 -19.06 -0.22 -16.18
N GLU A 148 -18.54 -0.87 -17.22
CA GLU A 148 -17.42 -0.32 -18.02
C GLU A 148 -17.75 1.04 -18.65
N LYS A 149 -18.99 1.23 -19.14
CA LYS A 149 -19.42 2.53 -19.69
C LYS A 149 -19.42 3.65 -18.65
N SER A 150 -19.64 3.34 -17.39
CA SER A 150 -19.73 4.34 -16.31
C SER A 150 -18.42 4.55 -15.53
N GLN A 151 -17.58 3.52 -15.42
CA GLN A 151 -16.39 3.53 -14.55
C GLN A 151 -15.07 3.43 -15.32
N GLY A 152 -15.12 3.18 -16.62
CA GLY A 152 -13.94 2.89 -17.44
C GLY A 152 -13.70 1.39 -17.59
N LYS A 153 -12.57 1.02 -18.23
CA LYS A 153 -12.20 -0.38 -18.50
C LYS A 153 -12.03 -1.15 -17.20
N ILE A 154 -12.66 -2.32 -17.13
CA ILE A 154 -12.57 -3.30 -16.05
C ILE A 154 -12.13 -4.62 -16.66
N LEU A 155 -11.10 -5.25 -16.12
CA LEU A 155 -10.61 -6.53 -16.61
C LEU A 155 -11.61 -7.64 -16.26
N SER A 156 -11.94 -8.47 -17.24
CA SER A 156 -12.93 -9.53 -17.13
C SER A 156 -12.46 -10.79 -17.85
N VAL A 157 -13.22 -11.88 -17.76
CA VAL A 157 -12.82 -13.13 -18.43
C VAL A 157 -12.67 -12.98 -19.95
N GLU A 158 -13.35 -12.02 -20.57
CA GLU A 158 -13.22 -11.69 -21.99
C GLU A 158 -11.88 -11.07 -22.36
N ASP A 159 -11.10 -10.64 -21.38
CA ASP A 159 -9.74 -10.10 -21.55
C ASP A 159 -8.66 -11.15 -21.21
N ALA A 160 -8.97 -12.44 -21.34
CA ALA A 160 -8.14 -13.56 -20.86
C ALA A 160 -6.68 -13.48 -21.32
N ASP A 161 -6.44 -13.26 -22.62
CA ASP A 161 -5.09 -13.21 -23.18
C ASP A 161 -4.28 -12.05 -22.57
N LEU A 162 -4.88 -10.87 -22.44
CA LEU A 162 -4.26 -9.71 -21.80
C LEU A 162 -3.93 -9.98 -20.32
N ILE A 163 -4.86 -10.60 -19.58
CA ILE A 163 -4.66 -10.91 -18.17
C ILE A 163 -3.54 -11.93 -17.97
N ILE A 164 -3.44 -12.93 -18.84
CA ILE A 164 -2.32 -13.89 -18.84
C ILE A 164 -0.99 -13.15 -19.05
N GLU A 165 -0.94 -12.24 -20.04
CA GLU A 165 0.23 -11.42 -20.32
C GLU A 165 0.62 -10.54 -19.12
N LEU A 166 -0.34 -9.91 -18.44
CA LEU A 166 -0.09 -9.00 -17.33
C LEU A 166 0.30 -9.70 -16.02
N THR A 167 -0.28 -10.89 -15.75
CA THR A 167 -0.18 -11.55 -14.44
C THR A 167 0.73 -12.78 -14.42
N GLY A 168 1.10 -13.31 -15.60
CA GLY A 168 1.86 -14.54 -15.72
C GLY A 168 1.11 -15.79 -15.22
N VAL A 169 -0.23 -15.77 -15.15
CA VAL A 169 -1.01 -16.98 -14.85
C VAL A 169 -1.13 -17.87 -16.08
N ASN A 170 -1.27 -19.17 -15.87
CA ASN A 170 -1.32 -20.11 -16.99
C ASN A 170 -2.68 -20.09 -17.72
N ARG A 171 -3.76 -19.68 -17.03
CA ARG A 171 -5.11 -19.73 -17.59
C ARG A 171 -6.04 -18.74 -16.90
N VAL A 172 -6.97 -18.18 -17.66
CA VAL A 172 -8.11 -17.38 -17.17
C VAL A 172 -9.40 -18.09 -17.57
N ARG A 173 -10.36 -18.18 -16.67
CA ARG A 173 -11.65 -18.86 -16.89
C ARG A 173 -12.80 -18.09 -16.28
N PRO A 174 -14.04 -18.28 -16.82
CA PRO A 174 -15.24 -17.81 -16.14
C PRO A 174 -15.41 -18.47 -14.77
N ILE A 175 -15.95 -17.71 -13.81
CA ILE A 175 -16.09 -18.11 -12.40
C ILE A 175 -16.97 -19.37 -12.21
N GLU A 176 -17.95 -19.59 -13.07
CA GLU A 176 -18.85 -20.75 -13.03
C GLU A 176 -18.13 -22.08 -13.27
N PHE A 177 -16.92 -22.05 -13.82
CA PHE A 177 -16.11 -23.28 -14.02
C PHE A 177 -15.32 -23.68 -12.78
N LEU A 178 -15.21 -22.82 -11.76
CA LEU A 178 -14.40 -23.11 -10.57
C LEU A 178 -14.82 -24.44 -9.90
N GLY A 179 -16.12 -24.67 -9.72
CA GLY A 179 -16.59 -25.92 -9.09
C GLY A 179 -16.19 -27.17 -9.88
N ASN A 180 -16.34 -27.17 -11.21
CA ASN A 180 -15.94 -28.28 -12.05
C ASN A 180 -14.41 -28.50 -12.03
N ASP A 181 -13.65 -27.44 -12.00
CA ASP A 181 -12.20 -27.54 -11.99
C ASP A 181 -11.65 -28.03 -10.63
N LEU A 182 -12.33 -27.72 -9.52
CA LEU A 182 -12.00 -28.28 -8.21
C LEU A 182 -12.13 -29.81 -8.21
N VAL A 183 -13.18 -30.35 -8.79
CA VAL A 183 -13.36 -31.82 -8.97
C VAL A 183 -12.31 -32.39 -9.94
N GLY A 184 -11.98 -31.63 -10.99
CA GLY A 184 -11.07 -32.04 -12.07
C GLY A 184 -9.58 -31.82 -11.78
N THR A 185 -9.15 -31.55 -10.56
CA THR A 185 -7.76 -31.20 -10.22
C THR A 185 -6.73 -32.30 -10.57
N GLY A 186 -7.18 -33.53 -10.79
CA GLY A 186 -6.31 -34.68 -11.11
C GLY A 186 -5.35 -35.06 -9.99
N LEU A 187 -5.68 -34.75 -8.75
CA LEU A 187 -4.90 -35.09 -7.55
C LEU A 187 -4.75 -36.60 -7.38
N ILE A 188 -3.83 -37.04 -6.53
CA ILE A 188 -3.44 -38.45 -6.40
C ILE A 188 -4.62 -39.28 -5.90
N LYS A 189 -5.03 -40.28 -6.68
CA LYS A 189 -6.06 -41.25 -6.28
C LYS A 189 -5.60 -42.06 -5.09
N GLY A 190 -6.49 -42.26 -4.14
CA GLY A 190 -6.23 -43.07 -2.94
C GLY A 190 -5.62 -42.33 -1.73
N SER A 191 -5.39 -41.02 -1.87
CA SER A 191 -5.05 -40.14 -0.75
C SER A 191 -6.06 -38.99 -0.67
N THR A 192 -6.36 -38.52 0.53
CA THR A 192 -7.20 -37.33 0.73
C THR A 192 -6.44 -36.09 0.21
N PRO A 193 -6.96 -35.38 -0.81
CA PRO A 193 -6.31 -34.18 -1.30
C PRO A 193 -6.50 -33.02 -0.31
N THR A 194 -5.52 -32.13 -0.25
CA THR A 194 -5.59 -30.95 0.62
C THR A 194 -5.98 -29.70 -0.20
N LEU A 195 -6.91 -28.91 0.34
CA LEU A 195 -7.23 -27.58 -0.16
C LEU A 195 -6.74 -26.54 0.86
N TYR A 196 -5.75 -25.75 0.48
CA TYR A 196 -5.29 -24.61 1.26
C TYR A 196 -6.07 -23.35 0.91
N THR A 197 -6.52 -22.62 1.92
CA THR A 197 -7.13 -21.29 1.76
C THR A 197 -6.81 -20.43 2.99
N PRO A 198 -6.73 -19.10 2.90
CA PRO A 198 -6.55 -18.27 4.08
C PRO A 198 -7.72 -18.43 5.06
N PHE A 199 -7.41 -18.68 6.35
CA PHE A 199 -8.41 -18.66 7.42
C PHE A 199 -8.51 -17.28 8.06
N SER A 200 -7.43 -16.52 8.03
CA SER A 200 -7.41 -15.14 8.51
C SER A 200 -8.26 -14.25 7.62
N PRO A 201 -8.96 -13.25 8.18
CA PRO A 201 -9.72 -12.29 7.40
C PRO A 201 -8.80 -11.49 6.47
N ALA A 202 -9.31 -11.20 5.26
CA ALA A 202 -8.58 -10.44 4.26
C ALA A 202 -8.54 -8.95 4.64
N GLU A 203 -7.36 -8.34 4.59
CA GLU A 203 -7.18 -6.89 4.72
C GLU A 203 -7.52 -6.21 3.38
N THR A 204 -8.31 -5.14 3.44
CA THR A 204 -8.69 -4.32 2.28
C THR A 204 -8.57 -2.83 2.64
N GLY A 205 -8.00 -2.02 1.74
CA GLY A 205 -7.85 -0.59 2.00
C GLY A 205 -6.98 -0.32 3.22
N ASN A 206 -7.49 0.50 4.13
CA ASN A 206 -6.83 0.90 5.37
C ASN A 206 -7.08 -0.06 6.56
N ASP A 207 -7.46 -1.31 6.27
CA ASP A 207 -7.68 -2.32 7.30
C ASP A 207 -6.37 -3.04 7.63
N SER A 208 -6.11 -3.24 8.93
CA SER A 208 -5.08 -4.14 9.44
C SER A 208 -5.72 -5.37 10.07
N ARG A 209 -5.07 -6.53 9.97
CA ARG A 209 -5.65 -7.81 10.41
C ARG A 209 -6.02 -7.81 11.90
N ASP A 210 -5.18 -7.26 12.75
CA ASP A 210 -5.44 -7.17 14.19
C ASP A 210 -6.69 -6.34 14.48
N GLU A 211 -6.89 -5.20 13.82
CA GLU A 211 -8.09 -4.37 13.97
C GLU A 211 -9.34 -5.07 13.42
N ILE A 212 -9.23 -5.78 12.30
CA ILE A 212 -10.32 -6.62 11.77
C ILE A 212 -10.71 -7.69 12.79
N LEU A 213 -9.72 -8.39 13.37
CA LEU A 213 -9.96 -9.41 14.40
C LEU A 213 -10.59 -8.83 15.66
N HIS A 214 -10.16 -7.65 16.12
CA HIS A 214 -10.80 -6.93 17.22
C HIS A 214 -12.25 -6.54 16.87
N GLY A 215 -12.51 -6.09 15.63
CA GLY A 215 -13.86 -5.81 15.14
C GLY A 215 -14.75 -7.05 15.18
N HIS A 216 -14.25 -8.18 14.70
CA HIS A 216 -14.98 -9.45 14.76
C HIS A 216 -15.23 -9.95 16.20
N ALA A 217 -14.26 -9.78 17.10
CA ALA A 217 -14.45 -10.13 18.50
C ALA A 217 -15.56 -9.28 19.15
N ARG A 218 -15.65 -7.99 18.83
CA ARG A 218 -16.74 -7.10 19.27
C ARG A 218 -18.08 -7.52 18.68
N ALA A 219 -18.15 -7.78 17.39
CA ALA A 219 -19.39 -8.25 16.73
C ALA A 219 -19.86 -9.62 17.29
N ALA A 220 -18.95 -10.55 17.56
CA ALA A 220 -19.28 -11.83 18.17
C ALA A 220 -19.79 -11.71 19.61
N ALA A 221 -19.44 -10.66 20.33
CA ALA A 221 -19.94 -10.37 21.67
C ALA A 221 -21.33 -9.67 21.66
N ASP A 222 -21.78 -9.16 20.52
CA ASP A 222 -23.11 -8.57 20.35
C ASP A 222 -24.12 -9.68 20.02
N PRO A 223 -25.14 -9.91 20.90
CA PRO A 223 -26.13 -10.96 20.66
C PRO A 223 -27.04 -10.71 19.46
N TRP A 224 -27.05 -9.49 18.91
CA TRP A 224 -27.84 -9.08 17.74
C TRP A 224 -27.04 -9.02 16.44
N ASP A 225 -25.71 -9.13 16.49
CA ASP A 225 -24.80 -9.18 15.33
C ASP A 225 -23.91 -10.43 15.40
N SER A 226 -24.36 -11.50 14.78
CA SER A 226 -23.68 -12.80 14.77
C SER A 226 -22.98 -13.12 13.45
N GLN A 227 -22.54 -12.09 12.69
CA GLN A 227 -21.91 -12.31 11.40
C GLN A 227 -20.56 -12.99 11.54
N THR A 228 -20.36 -14.07 10.78
CA THR A 228 -19.05 -14.71 10.63
C THR A 228 -18.23 -14.01 9.54
N THR A 229 -16.90 -14.19 9.60
CA THR A 229 -16.02 -13.68 8.53
C THR A 229 -16.38 -14.27 7.18
N ARG A 230 -16.02 -13.58 6.10
CA ARG A 230 -16.20 -14.06 4.72
C ARG A 230 -15.43 -15.37 4.51
N GLU A 231 -14.23 -15.44 5.04
CA GLU A 231 -13.35 -16.62 4.98
C GLU A 231 -13.95 -17.83 5.71
N ALA A 232 -14.46 -17.65 6.92
CA ALA A 232 -15.12 -18.72 7.67
C ALA A 232 -16.35 -19.25 6.92
N ARG A 233 -17.15 -18.38 6.31
CA ARG A 233 -18.28 -18.78 5.46
C ARG A 233 -17.80 -19.53 4.21
N PHE A 234 -16.71 -19.09 3.58
CA PHE A 234 -16.14 -19.74 2.42
C PHE A 234 -15.63 -21.14 2.76
N ILE A 235 -14.90 -21.30 3.85
CA ILE A 235 -14.42 -22.59 4.36
C ILE A 235 -15.61 -23.54 4.59
N LYS A 236 -16.68 -23.05 5.22
CA LYS A 236 -17.91 -23.83 5.41
C LYS A 236 -18.48 -24.31 4.08
N LEU A 237 -18.59 -23.45 3.08
CA LEU A 237 -19.09 -23.81 1.74
C LEU A 237 -18.19 -24.83 1.04
N ILE A 238 -16.88 -24.73 1.15
CA ILE A 238 -15.95 -25.72 0.61
C ILE A 238 -16.16 -27.07 1.26
N ASN A 239 -16.20 -27.15 2.60
CA ASN A 239 -16.44 -28.41 3.32
C ASN A 239 -17.78 -29.06 2.98
N GLU A 240 -18.83 -28.27 2.76
CA GLU A 240 -20.16 -28.77 2.38
C GLU A 240 -20.23 -29.27 0.94
N ARG A 241 -19.56 -28.61 0.00
CA ARG A 241 -19.66 -28.91 -1.44
C ARG A 241 -18.61 -29.89 -1.94
N PHE A 242 -17.43 -29.92 -1.29
CA PHE A 242 -16.25 -30.71 -1.68
C PHE A 242 -15.69 -31.43 -0.46
N PRO A 243 -16.48 -32.35 0.16
CA PRO A 243 -16.09 -33.04 1.40
C PRO A 243 -14.89 -33.98 1.23
N GLU A 244 -14.46 -34.24 0.01
CA GLU A 244 -13.25 -35.01 -0.31
C GLU A 244 -11.94 -34.29 0.03
N PHE A 245 -11.96 -32.96 0.19
CA PHE A 245 -10.77 -32.20 0.56
C PHE A 245 -10.58 -32.11 2.08
N GLU A 246 -9.34 -32.25 2.52
CA GLU A 246 -8.92 -31.74 3.82
C GLU A 246 -8.60 -30.24 3.66
N VAL A 247 -9.38 -29.36 4.32
CA VAL A 247 -9.17 -27.90 4.21
C VAL A 247 -8.16 -27.46 5.26
N LYS A 248 -7.07 -26.78 4.83
CA LYS A 248 -5.98 -26.26 5.68
C LYS A 248 -5.77 -24.76 5.52
N ASP A 249 -5.24 -24.16 6.59
CA ASP A 249 -4.94 -22.73 6.62
C ASP A 249 -3.69 -22.39 5.82
N LEU A 250 -3.83 -21.46 4.85
CA LEU A 250 -2.74 -20.90 4.06
C LEU A 250 -2.12 -19.65 4.71
N SER A 251 -2.82 -19.03 5.69
CA SER A 251 -2.42 -17.75 6.26
C SER A 251 -1.00 -17.74 6.83
N PRO A 252 -0.53 -18.77 7.60
CA PRO A 252 0.82 -18.74 8.17
C PRO A 252 1.93 -18.68 7.11
N LEU A 253 1.74 -19.37 5.97
CA LEU A 253 2.68 -19.34 4.87
C LEU A 253 2.72 -17.96 4.23
N LEU A 254 1.57 -17.39 3.91
CA LEU A 254 1.46 -16.05 3.32
C LEU A 254 2.04 -14.97 4.22
N ASP A 255 1.79 -15.06 5.53
CA ASP A 255 2.31 -14.14 6.53
C ASP A 255 3.86 -14.19 6.58
N SER A 256 4.43 -15.39 6.54
CA SER A 256 5.89 -15.56 6.51
C SER A 256 6.51 -14.98 5.23
N MET A 257 5.81 -15.13 4.08
CA MET A 257 6.26 -14.58 2.81
C MET A 257 6.20 -13.04 2.78
N ARG A 258 5.15 -12.44 3.36
CA ARG A 258 4.97 -10.98 3.43
C ARG A 258 5.87 -10.31 4.48
N LEU A 259 6.32 -11.05 5.49
CA LEU A 259 7.22 -10.50 6.53
C LEU A 259 8.55 -10.04 5.94
N ILE A 260 9.11 -10.81 5.01
CA ILE A 260 10.36 -10.47 4.31
C ILE A 260 9.99 -9.82 2.97
N LYS A 261 10.18 -8.51 2.90
CA LYS A 261 9.86 -7.71 1.70
C LYS A 261 10.93 -7.89 0.65
N SER A 262 10.52 -8.01 -0.61
CA SER A 262 11.43 -7.93 -1.75
C SER A 262 11.98 -6.50 -1.92
N GLU A 263 13.03 -6.35 -2.73
CA GLU A 263 13.55 -5.02 -3.06
C GLU A 263 12.48 -4.11 -3.69
N LYS A 264 11.60 -4.68 -4.53
CA LYS A 264 10.50 -3.93 -5.15
C LYS A 264 9.44 -3.49 -4.15
N GLU A 265 9.10 -4.34 -3.19
CA GLU A 265 8.20 -3.96 -2.08
C GLU A 265 8.82 -2.82 -1.24
N ILE A 266 10.13 -2.91 -0.94
CA ILE A 266 10.84 -1.85 -0.21
C ILE A 266 10.88 -0.54 -1.01
N GLU A 267 11.03 -0.57 -2.33
CA GLU A 267 10.95 0.62 -3.19
C GLU A 267 9.58 1.32 -3.07
N VAL A 268 8.48 0.56 -3.12
CA VAL A 268 7.12 1.09 -2.98
C VAL A 268 6.88 1.65 -1.57
N ILE A 269 7.30 0.91 -0.53
CA ILE A 269 7.21 1.37 0.88
C ILE A 269 8.04 2.64 1.09
N ARG A 270 9.24 2.72 0.51
CA ARG A 270 10.08 3.92 0.55
C ARG A 270 9.36 5.13 -0.05
N LYS A 271 8.66 4.93 -1.18
CA LYS A 271 7.86 5.99 -1.80
C LYS A 271 6.68 6.41 -0.95
N ALA A 272 5.96 5.45 -0.33
CA ALA A 272 4.91 5.74 0.64
C ALA A 272 5.46 6.54 1.84
N THR A 273 6.65 6.16 2.34
CA THR A 273 7.34 6.87 3.44
C THR A 273 7.77 8.29 3.03
N GLU A 274 8.27 8.47 1.80
CA GLU A 274 8.58 9.79 1.26
C GLU A 274 7.36 10.70 1.25
N ILE A 275 6.23 10.19 0.75
CA ILE A 275 4.97 10.95 0.70
C ILE A 275 4.45 11.26 2.10
N ALA A 276 4.52 10.32 3.04
CA ALA A 276 4.16 10.52 4.44
C ALA A 276 5.01 11.63 5.08
N GLY A 277 6.33 11.59 4.89
CA GLY A 277 7.23 12.61 5.42
C GLY A 277 6.98 14.00 4.84
N LEU A 278 6.75 14.11 3.53
CA LEU A 278 6.38 15.37 2.88
C LEU A 278 5.06 15.93 3.44
N ALA A 279 4.08 15.06 3.70
CA ALA A 279 2.79 15.45 4.28
C ALA A 279 2.92 15.94 5.73
N ILE A 280 3.74 15.27 6.54
CA ILE A 280 4.06 15.72 7.91
C ILE A 280 4.78 17.07 7.88
N MET A 281 5.73 17.27 6.99
CA MET A 281 6.41 18.56 6.83
C MET A 281 5.43 19.67 6.41
N GLU A 282 4.46 19.36 5.54
CA GLU A 282 3.42 20.33 5.18
C GLU A 282 2.47 20.62 6.35
N ALA A 283 2.13 19.62 7.16
CA ALA A 283 1.36 19.82 8.38
C ALA A 283 2.14 20.69 9.40
N MET A 284 3.45 20.50 9.56
CA MET A 284 4.31 21.38 10.36
C MET A 284 4.23 22.83 9.90
N ARG A 285 4.40 23.09 8.58
CA ARG A 285 4.29 24.42 7.98
C ARG A 285 2.91 25.06 8.18
N SER A 286 1.88 24.22 8.13
CA SER A 286 0.48 24.64 8.29
C SER A 286 0.04 24.84 9.73
N THR A 287 0.90 24.50 10.72
CA THR A 287 0.57 24.56 12.14
C THR A 287 0.76 25.97 12.69
N LYS A 288 -0.32 26.51 13.30
CA LYS A 288 -0.31 27.79 14.05
C LYS A 288 -1.38 27.77 15.13
N PRO A 289 -1.23 28.57 16.20
CA PRO A 289 -2.33 28.77 17.15
C PRO A 289 -3.60 29.24 16.42
N GLY A 290 -4.74 28.60 16.73
CA GLY A 290 -6.03 28.88 16.12
C GLY A 290 -6.38 28.01 14.90
N VAL A 291 -5.45 27.18 14.39
CA VAL A 291 -5.74 26.16 13.38
C VAL A 291 -6.42 24.95 14.03
N TYR A 292 -7.36 24.35 13.34
CA TYR A 292 -8.01 23.11 13.80
C TYR A 292 -7.20 21.87 13.39
N GLU A 293 -7.27 20.81 14.20
CA GLU A 293 -6.61 19.53 13.92
C GLU A 293 -6.96 18.98 12.53
N TYR A 294 -8.25 19.03 12.10
CA TYR A 294 -8.69 18.59 10.77
C TYR A 294 -8.11 19.41 9.61
N GLN A 295 -7.61 20.62 9.86
CA GLN A 295 -6.96 21.40 8.80
C GLN A 295 -5.55 20.89 8.50
N LEU A 296 -4.87 20.30 9.50
CA LEU A 296 -3.61 19.58 9.27
C LEU A 296 -3.84 18.27 8.51
N ASP A 297 -4.93 17.55 8.80
CA ASP A 297 -5.36 16.38 8.00
C ASP A 297 -5.59 16.77 6.53
N ALA A 298 -6.29 17.88 6.28
CA ALA A 298 -6.52 18.38 4.94
C ALA A 298 -5.22 18.76 4.22
N ALA A 299 -4.26 19.37 4.93
CA ALA A 299 -2.95 19.70 4.37
C ALA A 299 -2.14 18.45 3.99
N ALA A 300 -2.15 17.44 4.84
CA ALA A 300 -1.50 16.15 4.58
C ALA A 300 -2.13 15.43 3.38
N LYS A 301 -3.46 15.34 3.32
CA LYS A 301 -4.20 14.73 2.20
C LYS A 301 -3.96 15.42 0.88
N TYR A 302 -3.78 16.73 0.88
CA TYR A 302 -3.38 17.44 -0.34
C TYR A 302 -2.06 16.89 -0.89
N VAL A 303 -1.06 16.68 -0.03
CA VAL A 303 0.23 16.09 -0.42
C VAL A 303 0.05 14.66 -0.90
N PHE A 304 -0.73 13.83 -0.21
CA PHE A 304 -1.00 12.45 -0.60
C PHE A 304 -1.55 12.37 -2.04
N TYR A 305 -2.64 13.07 -2.32
CA TYR A 305 -3.26 13.06 -3.65
C TYR A 305 -2.40 13.70 -4.73
N GLN A 306 -1.62 14.74 -4.38
CA GLN A 306 -0.69 15.36 -5.32
C GLN A 306 0.40 14.39 -5.79
N HIS A 307 0.75 13.40 -4.97
CA HIS A 307 1.76 12.39 -5.26
C HIS A 307 1.19 11.04 -5.73
N GLY A 308 -0.10 11.00 -6.06
CA GLY A 308 -0.74 9.82 -6.65
C GLY A 308 -1.16 8.73 -5.65
N SER A 309 -1.25 9.05 -4.35
CA SER A 309 -1.77 8.09 -3.37
C SER A 309 -3.26 7.82 -3.58
N GLN A 310 -3.69 6.61 -3.28
CA GLN A 310 -5.08 6.16 -3.46
C GLN A 310 -5.98 6.53 -2.27
N GLY A 311 -5.41 7.03 -1.19
CA GLY A 311 -6.09 7.45 0.03
C GLY A 311 -5.22 7.33 1.27
N ASP A 312 -5.87 7.13 2.40
CA ASP A 312 -5.23 6.96 3.69
C ASP A 312 -4.78 5.51 3.87
N GLY A 313 -3.54 5.28 4.31
CA GLY A 313 -3.07 3.94 4.71
C GLY A 313 -3.69 3.47 6.03
N TYR A 314 -4.10 4.44 6.85
CA TYR A 314 -4.88 4.28 8.08
C TYR A 314 -5.51 5.63 8.47
N PRO A 315 -6.55 5.65 9.35
CA PRO A 315 -7.16 6.91 9.78
C PRO A 315 -6.15 7.83 10.46
N ALA A 316 -6.06 9.09 9.99
CA ALA A 316 -5.11 10.06 10.53
C ALA A 316 -5.23 10.23 12.05
N ILE A 317 -4.14 10.11 12.77
CA ILE A 317 -4.01 10.43 14.20
C ILE A 317 -3.38 11.81 14.29
N ILE A 318 -4.18 12.82 14.60
CA ILE A 318 -3.72 14.21 14.74
C ILE A 318 -4.37 14.79 15.97
N GLY A 319 -3.59 15.04 17.02
CA GLY A 319 -4.09 15.56 18.28
C GLY A 319 -3.22 16.68 18.83
N GLY A 320 -3.85 17.78 19.24
CA GLY A 320 -3.22 18.91 19.94
C GLY A 320 -3.41 18.84 21.45
N GLY A 321 -2.40 19.27 22.23
CA GLY A 321 -2.49 19.34 23.68
C GLY A 321 -2.87 18.00 24.32
N THR A 322 -3.95 17.97 25.11
CA THR A 322 -4.40 16.75 25.78
C THR A 322 -4.97 15.67 24.85
N ASN A 323 -5.35 16.01 23.60
CA ASN A 323 -5.79 15.03 22.61
C ASN A 323 -4.62 14.17 22.12
N ALA A 324 -3.40 14.72 22.08
CA ALA A 324 -2.18 13.99 21.76
C ALA A 324 -1.86 12.84 22.75
N PHE A 325 -2.47 12.86 23.94
CA PHE A 325 -2.30 11.78 24.93
C PHE A 325 -2.98 10.45 24.52
N MET A 326 -3.98 10.53 23.65
CA MET A 326 -4.71 9.35 23.15
C MET A 326 -4.02 8.79 21.93
N GLY A 327 -3.43 7.59 22.03
CA GLY A 327 -2.60 6.98 20.99
C GLY A 327 -3.30 6.84 19.64
N HIS A 328 -4.63 6.59 19.60
CA HIS A 328 -5.45 6.51 18.38
C HIS A 328 -6.58 7.54 18.42
N TYR A 329 -6.23 8.84 18.42
CA TYR A 329 -7.20 9.94 18.41
C TYR A 329 -7.62 10.30 16.99
N PHE A 330 -8.83 9.89 16.58
CA PHE A 330 -9.34 10.05 15.21
C PHE A 330 -10.31 11.24 15.02
N ARG A 331 -10.76 11.93 16.09
CA ARG A 331 -11.82 12.95 15.97
C ARG A 331 -11.35 14.22 15.27
N LYS A 332 -10.19 14.74 15.63
CA LYS A 332 -9.55 15.91 14.98
C LYS A 332 -10.42 17.18 14.97
N THR A 333 -11.12 17.46 16.07
CA THR A 333 -12.13 18.54 16.11
C THR A 333 -11.69 19.78 16.87
N ASP A 334 -10.58 19.73 17.59
CA ASP A 334 -10.19 20.79 18.49
C ASP A 334 -9.25 21.81 17.82
N VAL A 335 -9.22 23.00 18.41
CA VAL A 335 -8.31 24.08 18.01
C VAL A 335 -6.96 23.88 18.66
N LEU A 336 -5.90 24.06 17.90
CA LEU A 336 -4.52 24.04 18.38
C LEU A 336 -4.22 25.34 19.15
N ASN A 337 -3.80 25.23 20.41
CA ASN A 337 -3.56 26.39 21.27
C ASN A 337 -2.06 26.72 21.36
N ASN A 338 -1.76 27.97 21.67
CA ASN A 338 -0.40 28.42 21.95
C ASN A 338 0.21 27.66 23.14
N GLY A 339 1.39 27.09 22.97
CA GLY A 339 2.08 26.32 24.00
C GLY A 339 1.79 24.82 24.01
N ASP A 340 0.75 24.36 23.30
CA ASP A 340 0.48 22.94 23.10
C ASP A 340 1.54 22.28 22.19
N LEU A 341 1.71 20.98 22.36
CA LEU A 341 2.31 20.12 21.34
C LEU A 341 1.19 19.53 20.48
N VAL A 342 1.46 19.33 19.19
CA VAL A 342 0.61 18.54 18.29
C VAL A 342 1.39 17.32 17.85
N LEU A 343 0.75 16.15 17.97
CA LEU A 343 1.23 14.89 17.46
C LEU A 343 0.51 14.59 16.15
N MET A 344 1.25 14.14 15.15
CA MET A 344 0.72 13.62 13.90
C MET A 344 1.39 12.31 13.58
N ASP A 345 0.57 11.29 13.36
CA ASP A 345 0.90 9.94 12.97
C ASP A 345 0.03 9.59 11.76
N TYR A 346 0.66 9.52 10.58
CA TYR A 346 -0.09 9.41 9.35
C TYR A 346 0.75 9.02 8.14
N ALA A 347 0.20 8.10 7.33
CA ALA A 347 0.78 7.74 6.04
C ALA A 347 -0.30 7.41 4.98
N PRO A 348 0.06 7.48 3.68
CA PRO A 348 -0.87 7.19 2.58
C PRO A 348 -1.00 5.70 2.28
N ASP A 349 -2.09 5.30 1.62
CA ASP A 349 -2.12 4.10 0.77
C ASP A 349 -1.52 4.47 -0.60
N TYR A 350 -0.37 3.91 -0.88
CA TYR A 350 0.34 4.11 -2.14
C TYR A 350 0.58 2.76 -2.81
N HIS A 351 -0.14 2.51 -3.91
CA HIS A 351 -0.04 1.27 -4.70
C HIS A 351 -0.14 -0.02 -3.85
N ASN A 352 -1.14 -0.08 -2.97
CA ASN A 352 -1.41 -1.22 -2.07
C ASN A 352 -0.34 -1.43 -0.97
N TYR A 353 0.53 -0.44 -0.73
CA TYR A 353 1.49 -0.40 0.38
C TYR A 353 1.33 0.90 1.15
N THR A 354 1.79 0.89 2.39
CA THR A 354 1.77 2.08 3.25
C THR A 354 3.09 2.28 3.95
N SER A 355 3.13 3.27 4.81
CA SER A 355 4.22 3.60 5.72
C SER A 355 3.65 3.83 7.12
N ASP A 356 4.49 4.26 8.06
CA ASP A 356 4.10 4.67 9.39
C ASP A 356 5.13 5.66 9.93
N VAL A 357 4.73 6.92 10.09
CA VAL A 357 5.64 7.96 10.55
C VAL A 357 4.93 8.89 11.52
N THR A 358 5.47 8.99 12.73
CA THR A 358 4.97 9.94 13.71
C THR A 358 5.99 11.04 13.99
N ARG A 359 5.49 12.27 14.07
CA ARG A 359 6.22 13.42 14.62
C ARG A 359 5.33 14.20 15.62
N ILE A 360 6.01 14.85 16.56
CA ILE A 360 5.38 15.76 17.51
C ILE A 360 6.13 17.11 17.52
N TRP A 361 5.41 18.23 17.56
CA TRP A 361 6.01 19.55 17.47
C TRP A 361 5.19 20.60 18.20
N PRO A 362 5.80 21.75 18.61
CA PRO A 362 5.09 22.82 19.30
C PRO A 362 4.20 23.63 18.32
N VAL A 363 2.96 23.86 18.72
CA VAL A 363 1.96 24.61 17.92
C VAL A 363 2.41 26.04 17.62
N ASN A 364 3.16 26.67 18.54
CA ASN A 364 3.67 28.04 18.37
C ASN A 364 5.04 28.12 17.70
N GLY A 365 5.58 26.99 17.24
CA GLY A 365 6.83 26.93 16.50
C GLY A 365 8.12 26.94 17.33
N THR A 366 8.02 26.84 18.68
CA THR A 366 9.20 26.82 19.57
C THR A 366 8.96 25.90 20.76
N PHE A 367 9.85 24.93 20.96
CA PHE A 367 9.82 24.08 22.15
C PHE A 367 10.14 24.89 23.40
N ASN A 368 9.34 24.79 24.43
CA ASN A 368 9.70 25.33 25.73
C ASN A 368 10.76 24.42 26.40
N LYS A 369 11.34 24.90 27.52
CA LYS A 369 12.41 24.20 28.20
C LYS A 369 12.03 22.79 28.69
N GLU A 370 10.79 22.59 29.14
CA GLU A 370 10.33 21.28 29.59
C GLU A 370 10.11 20.33 28.41
N GLN A 371 9.47 20.81 27.36
CA GLN A 371 9.25 20.07 26.10
C GLN A 371 10.60 19.67 25.47
N THR A 372 11.57 20.59 25.44
CA THR A 372 12.92 20.31 24.94
C THR A 372 13.57 19.14 25.67
N ALA A 373 13.57 19.13 27.00
CA ALA A 373 14.23 18.08 27.78
C ALA A 373 13.61 16.69 27.53
N LEU A 374 12.28 16.61 27.41
CA LEU A 374 11.57 15.36 27.14
C LEU A 374 11.74 14.91 25.68
N TYR A 375 11.72 15.85 24.75
CA TYR A 375 11.90 15.55 23.32
C TYR A 375 13.33 15.09 23.00
N GLU A 376 14.35 15.73 23.58
CA GLU A 376 15.76 15.29 23.48
C GLU A 376 15.96 13.87 24.02
N TYR A 377 15.26 13.49 25.10
CA TYR A 377 15.27 12.12 25.59
C TYR A 377 14.75 11.13 24.54
N ILE A 378 13.64 11.44 23.89
CA ILE A 378 13.05 10.59 22.84
C ILE A 378 14.00 10.48 21.64
N LEU A 379 14.61 11.58 21.20
CA LEU A 379 15.63 11.56 20.14
C LEU A 379 16.83 10.68 20.49
N ALA A 380 17.33 10.79 21.72
CA ALA A 380 18.44 9.97 22.20
C ALA A 380 18.05 8.48 22.21
N TYR A 381 16.81 8.16 22.61
CA TYR A 381 16.34 6.79 22.65
C TYR A 381 16.18 6.21 21.23
N SER A 382 15.60 6.96 20.29
CA SER A 382 15.52 6.54 18.89
C SER A 382 16.90 6.20 18.36
N LYS A 383 17.89 7.08 18.53
CA LYS A 383 19.30 6.81 18.13
C LYS A 383 19.88 5.55 18.78
N ALA A 384 19.59 5.33 20.07
CA ALA A 384 20.06 4.14 20.78
C ALA A 384 19.42 2.85 20.24
N LEU A 385 18.15 2.88 19.86
CA LEU A 385 17.46 1.73 19.25
C LEU A 385 18.07 1.41 17.87
N PHE A 386 18.15 2.38 16.96
CA PHE A 386 18.73 2.18 15.63
C PHE A 386 20.18 1.69 15.64
N LYS A 387 20.98 2.09 16.62
CA LYS A 387 22.39 1.70 16.78
C LYS A 387 22.58 0.18 16.87
N TYR A 388 21.61 -0.55 17.40
CA TYR A 388 21.77 -1.97 17.71
C TYR A 388 20.99 -2.91 16.78
N ILE A 389 20.19 -2.36 15.85
CA ILE A 389 19.47 -3.14 14.85
C ILE A 389 20.43 -3.65 13.79
N LYS A 390 20.49 -4.97 13.62
CA LYS A 390 21.24 -5.63 12.54
C LYS A 390 20.72 -7.05 12.34
N PRO A 391 21.02 -7.72 11.22
CA PRO A 391 20.64 -9.11 11.00
C PRO A 391 21.08 -10.01 12.15
N GLY A 392 20.19 -10.92 12.54
CA GLY A 392 20.41 -11.90 13.62
C GLY A 392 20.20 -11.39 15.04
N THR A 393 20.03 -10.06 15.28
CA THR A 393 19.61 -9.54 16.59
C THR A 393 18.09 -9.71 16.77
N THR A 394 17.64 -9.62 18.01
CA THR A 394 16.20 -9.63 18.34
C THR A 394 15.75 -8.27 18.88
N ALA A 395 14.45 -7.98 18.81
CA ALA A 395 13.88 -6.75 19.37
C ALA A 395 14.22 -6.61 20.87
N ASN A 396 14.19 -7.71 21.64
CA ASN A 396 14.55 -7.70 23.04
C ASN A 396 16.02 -7.33 23.27
N GLU A 397 16.95 -7.91 22.51
CA GLU A 397 18.38 -7.57 22.60
C GLU A 397 18.67 -6.12 22.23
N VAL A 398 17.99 -5.58 21.20
CA VAL A 398 18.10 -4.18 20.79
C VAL A 398 17.62 -3.26 21.92
N MET A 399 16.43 -3.54 22.46
CA MET A 399 15.86 -2.75 23.56
C MET A 399 16.69 -2.83 24.85
N ASP A 400 17.27 -3.98 25.19
CA ASP A 400 18.14 -4.12 26.36
C ASP A 400 19.40 -3.26 26.26
N LYS A 401 20.06 -3.28 25.09
CA LYS A 401 21.24 -2.46 24.82
C LYS A 401 20.92 -0.97 24.78
N ALA A 402 19.84 -0.58 24.11
CA ALA A 402 19.37 0.79 24.09
C ALA A 402 19.00 1.31 25.49
N ALA A 403 18.33 0.48 26.31
CA ALA A 403 18.02 0.81 27.69
C ALA A 403 19.29 1.03 28.56
N ALA A 404 20.36 0.29 28.32
CA ALA A 404 21.66 0.50 28.97
C ALA A 404 22.27 1.86 28.58
N ASP A 405 22.29 2.19 27.27
CA ASP A 405 22.74 3.50 26.78
C ASP A 405 21.89 4.64 27.41
N MET A 406 20.56 4.45 27.52
CA MET A 406 19.67 5.46 28.07
C MET A 406 19.81 5.64 29.59
N LYS A 407 20.13 4.60 30.33
CA LYS A 407 20.52 4.75 31.75
C LYS A 407 21.75 5.64 31.90
N GLN A 408 22.76 5.45 31.04
CA GLN A 408 23.95 6.31 31.04
C GLN A 408 23.63 7.74 30.58
N TYR A 409 22.74 7.92 29.60
CA TYR A 409 22.28 9.23 29.15
C TYR A 409 21.63 10.05 30.28
N LEU A 410 20.91 9.40 31.20
CA LEU A 410 20.24 10.06 32.32
C LEU A 410 21.19 10.51 33.44
N VAL A 411 22.43 10.04 33.49
CA VAL A 411 23.41 10.45 34.52
C VAL A 411 23.65 11.95 34.42
N GLY A 412 23.36 12.67 35.50
CA GLY A 412 23.50 14.12 35.58
C GLY A 412 22.44 14.95 34.87
N LYS A 413 21.44 14.29 34.22
CA LYS A 413 20.28 15.01 33.67
C LYS A 413 19.28 15.37 34.74
N THR A 414 18.69 16.54 34.61
CA THR A 414 17.63 17.03 35.51
C THR A 414 16.38 17.31 34.70
N PHE A 415 15.24 17.00 35.27
CA PHE A 415 13.92 17.30 34.71
C PHE A 415 13.17 18.27 35.63
N ALA A 416 12.35 19.11 35.02
CA ALA A 416 11.66 20.19 35.74
C ALA A 416 10.69 19.68 36.82
N LYS A 417 10.13 18.49 36.64
CA LYS A 417 9.12 17.90 37.53
C LYS A 417 9.48 16.45 37.87
N PRO A 418 9.15 15.96 39.08
CA PRO A 418 9.33 14.54 39.41
C PRO A 418 8.59 13.58 38.48
N ALA A 419 7.40 13.97 37.98
CA ALA A 419 6.63 13.19 37.00
C ALA A 419 7.40 12.97 35.67
N HIS A 420 8.16 13.96 35.21
CA HIS A 420 9.02 13.85 34.00
C HIS A 420 10.13 12.85 34.21
N LEU A 421 10.84 12.91 35.37
CA LEU A 421 11.89 11.92 35.68
C LEU A 421 11.31 10.50 35.74
N LYS A 422 10.17 10.32 36.42
CA LYS A 422 9.48 9.04 36.50
C LYS A 422 9.07 8.50 35.12
N ALA A 423 8.59 9.39 34.23
CA ALA A 423 8.18 9.01 32.86
C ALA A 423 9.38 8.50 32.03
N VAL A 424 10.54 9.17 32.06
CA VAL A 424 11.73 8.74 31.31
C VAL A 424 12.33 7.44 31.90
N GLU A 425 12.30 7.25 33.23
CA GLU A 425 12.71 6.01 33.88
C GLU A 425 11.77 4.83 33.50
N ASN A 426 10.47 5.08 33.41
CA ASN A 426 9.50 4.11 32.94
C ASN A 426 9.70 3.80 31.44
N GLY A 427 10.02 4.82 30.63
CA GLY A 427 10.36 4.63 29.22
C GLY A 427 11.52 3.65 29.01
N ILE A 428 12.58 3.72 29.84
CA ILE A 428 13.70 2.74 29.80
C ILE A 428 13.22 1.29 30.05
N LYS A 429 12.19 1.10 30.86
CA LYS A 429 11.65 -0.22 31.21
C LYS A 429 10.60 -0.71 30.20
N PHE A 430 10.03 0.19 29.42
CA PHE A 430 9.00 -0.12 28.47
C PHE A 430 9.54 -0.97 27.32
N ARG A 431 8.75 -1.97 26.88
CA ARG A 431 9.17 -2.95 25.85
C ARG A 431 8.40 -2.79 24.53
N GLY A 432 7.66 -1.72 24.38
CA GLY A 432 6.88 -1.43 23.18
C GLY A 432 7.53 -0.42 22.23
N HIS A 433 8.82 -0.09 22.39
CA HIS A 433 9.52 0.82 21.47
C HIS A 433 9.85 0.19 20.11
N PHE A 434 9.73 -1.12 20.03
CA PHE A 434 9.82 -1.90 18.81
C PHE A 434 8.41 -2.37 18.48
N GLN A 435 7.80 -1.88 17.42
CA GLN A 435 6.37 -2.04 17.24
C GLN A 435 6.00 -3.20 16.29
N HIS A 436 5.57 -2.94 15.11
CA HIS A 436 4.95 -3.92 14.21
C HIS A 436 5.59 -3.87 12.81
N PRO A 437 5.47 -4.96 12.03
CA PRO A 437 5.79 -4.92 10.60
C PRO A 437 4.91 -3.90 9.90
N VAL A 438 5.43 -3.29 8.84
CA VAL A 438 4.70 -2.41 7.92
C VAL A 438 4.90 -2.92 6.50
N GLY A 439 3.88 -2.80 5.67
CA GLY A 439 3.91 -3.25 4.28
C GLY A 439 2.63 -2.93 3.55
N MET A 440 1.82 -3.94 3.23
CA MET A 440 0.52 -3.76 2.60
C MET A 440 -0.57 -3.28 3.58
N ALA A 441 -0.30 -3.32 4.86
CA ALA A 441 -1.08 -2.72 5.93
C ALA A 441 -0.13 -2.00 6.90
N VAL A 442 -0.63 -1.02 7.67
CA VAL A 442 0.16 -0.32 8.69
C VAL A 442 0.59 -1.31 9.78
N HIS A 443 -0.33 -2.10 10.33
CA HIS A 443 -0.01 -3.28 11.14
C HIS A 443 0.02 -4.51 10.22
N ASP A 444 1.12 -4.66 9.47
CA ASP A 444 1.26 -5.78 8.53
C ASP A 444 1.45 -7.10 9.26
N VAL A 445 1.25 -8.19 8.52
CA VAL A 445 1.33 -9.55 9.04
C VAL A 445 2.75 -9.97 9.40
N GLY A 446 2.86 -11.00 10.22
CA GLY A 446 4.13 -11.48 10.75
C GLY A 446 4.47 -10.87 12.11
N ARG A 447 5.68 -11.09 12.59
CA ARG A 447 6.11 -10.67 13.92
C ARG A 447 7.58 -10.26 13.91
N VAL A 448 7.87 -9.11 14.50
CA VAL A 448 9.24 -8.60 14.72
C VAL A 448 9.58 -8.44 16.20
N ARG A 449 8.57 -8.52 17.09
CA ARG A 449 8.73 -8.31 18.54
C ARG A 449 9.29 -9.55 19.25
N GLY A 450 9.85 -9.32 20.44
CA GLY A 450 10.32 -10.37 21.32
C GLY A 450 11.66 -10.96 20.88
N ASN A 451 11.73 -12.28 20.77
CA ASN A 451 12.94 -13.01 20.43
C ASN A 451 12.98 -13.48 18.96
N VAL A 452 12.15 -12.90 18.09
CA VAL A 452 12.25 -13.12 16.65
C VAL A 452 13.56 -12.51 16.16
N LYS A 453 14.36 -13.27 15.43
CA LYS A 453 15.60 -12.77 14.81
C LYS A 453 15.23 -11.86 13.64
N LEU A 454 15.87 -10.72 13.60
CA LEU A 454 15.72 -9.78 12.49
C LEU A 454 16.49 -10.31 11.28
N GLU A 455 15.84 -10.25 10.12
CA GLU A 455 16.38 -10.72 8.85
C GLU A 455 16.35 -9.59 7.82
N PRO A 456 17.29 -9.57 6.84
CA PRO A 456 17.25 -8.61 5.74
C PRO A 456 15.88 -8.64 5.03
N GLY A 457 15.36 -7.48 4.67
CA GLY A 457 14.03 -7.33 4.07
C GLY A 457 12.87 -7.17 5.07
N MET A 458 13.08 -7.33 6.37
CA MET A 458 12.06 -6.98 7.36
C MET A 458 11.92 -5.46 7.44
N VAL A 459 10.67 -4.97 7.33
CA VAL A 459 10.29 -3.56 7.47
C VAL A 459 9.34 -3.41 8.65
N PHE A 460 9.62 -2.47 9.55
CA PHE A 460 8.86 -2.27 10.80
C PHE A 460 9.09 -0.87 11.37
N THR A 461 8.31 -0.51 12.40
CA THR A 461 8.42 0.78 13.09
C THR A 461 9.31 0.72 14.34
N ILE A 462 10.05 1.80 14.56
CA ILE A 462 10.77 2.12 15.79
C ILE A 462 10.12 3.34 16.42
N ASP A 463 9.49 3.13 17.56
CA ASP A 463 8.55 4.06 18.14
C ASP A 463 8.86 4.33 19.64
N PRO A 464 9.97 5.05 19.96
CA PRO A 464 10.25 5.46 21.32
C PRO A 464 9.21 6.47 21.82
N MET A 465 8.67 6.18 23.00
CA MET A 465 7.56 6.93 23.57
C MET A 465 7.63 7.04 25.09
N ILE A 466 7.05 8.11 25.64
CA ILE A 466 6.83 8.30 27.08
C ILE A 466 5.47 8.93 27.35
N TRP A 467 4.88 8.57 28.47
CA TRP A 467 3.61 9.11 28.97
C TRP A 467 3.80 9.78 30.33
N ILE A 468 3.17 10.93 30.48
CA ILE A 468 3.06 11.67 31.73
C ILE A 468 1.56 11.85 32.02
N PRO A 469 0.90 10.83 32.62
CA PRO A 469 -0.55 10.85 32.82
C PRO A 469 -1.05 12.04 33.62
N GLU A 470 -0.26 12.49 34.59
CA GLU A 470 -0.58 13.63 35.49
C GLU A 470 -0.76 14.93 34.69
N GLU A 471 -0.09 15.06 33.53
CA GLU A 471 -0.18 16.23 32.65
C GLU A 471 -0.95 15.93 31.35
N ARG A 472 -1.44 14.70 31.19
CA ARG A 472 -1.99 14.20 29.92
C ARG A 472 -1.07 14.52 28.76
N LEU A 473 0.23 14.30 28.94
CA LEU A 473 1.27 14.55 27.97
C LEU A 473 1.83 13.21 27.48
N TYR A 474 1.88 13.04 26.17
CA TYR A 474 2.48 11.93 25.46
C TYR A 474 3.48 12.46 24.44
N ILE A 475 4.67 11.94 24.42
CA ILE A 475 5.71 12.32 23.46
C ILE A 475 6.20 11.06 22.75
N ARG A 476 6.14 11.08 21.44
CA ARG A 476 6.49 9.98 20.54
C ARG A 476 7.17 10.50 19.28
N ILE A 477 8.15 9.76 18.80
CA ILE A 477 8.69 9.86 17.44
C ILE A 477 8.70 8.46 16.90
N GLU A 478 8.21 8.27 15.69
CA GLU A 478 8.18 6.98 15.04
C GLU A 478 8.83 7.06 13.67
N ASP A 479 9.69 6.10 13.42
CA ASP A 479 10.46 5.99 12.20
C ASP A 479 10.35 4.59 11.58
N MET A 480 10.32 4.56 10.26
CA MET A 480 10.34 3.34 9.45
C MET A 480 11.75 2.78 9.36
N ALA A 481 11.92 1.52 9.73
CA ALA A 481 13.18 0.80 9.65
C ALA A 481 13.10 -0.37 8.66
N VAL A 482 14.10 -0.52 7.80
CA VAL A 482 14.32 -1.73 7.00
C VAL A 482 15.64 -2.38 7.38
N VAL A 483 15.63 -3.67 7.67
CA VAL A 483 16.85 -4.44 7.93
C VAL A 483 17.55 -4.69 6.60
N THR A 484 18.82 -4.28 6.52
CA THR A 484 19.70 -4.51 5.38
C THR A 484 20.61 -5.71 5.62
N GLU A 485 21.40 -6.13 4.65
CA GLU A 485 22.38 -7.22 4.79
C GLU A 485 23.40 -6.98 5.91
N THR A 486 23.69 -5.71 6.25
CA THR A 486 24.76 -5.36 7.21
C THR A 486 24.29 -4.58 8.42
N GLY A 487 23.03 -4.12 8.45
CA GLY A 487 22.51 -3.27 9.53
C GLY A 487 21.05 -2.88 9.34
N VAL A 488 20.77 -1.59 9.46
CA VAL A 488 19.42 -1.01 9.33
C VAL A 488 19.49 0.31 8.58
N GLU A 489 18.48 0.55 7.76
CA GLU A 489 18.24 1.85 7.15
C GLU A 489 16.96 2.47 7.76
N ASN A 490 17.02 3.75 8.10
CA ASN A 490 15.86 4.54 8.50
C ASN A 490 15.27 5.21 7.24
N LEU A 491 14.12 4.73 6.76
CA LEU A 491 13.45 5.23 5.57
C LEU A 491 12.90 6.65 5.75
N SER A 492 12.58 7.04 6.98
CA SER A 492 12.02 8.34 7.36
C SER A 492 13.05 9.34 7.89
N ALA A 493 14.36 9.05 7.78
CA ALA A 493 15.44 9.88 8.31
C ALA A 493 15.46 11.33 7.78
N PHE A 494 14.87 11.59 6.61
CA PHE A 494 14.78 12.92 6.00
C PHE A 494 13.70 13.81 6.63
N VAL A 495 12.75 13.24 7.39
CA VAL A 495 11.67 13.97 8.06
C VAL A 495 12.26 14.71 9.28
N PRO A 496 12.07 16.02 9.40
CA PRO A 496 12.63 16.79 10.51
C PRO A 496 12.34 16.16 11.87
N SER A 497 13.39 15.90 12.62
CA SER A 497 13.32 15.35 13.98
C SER A 497 14.19 16.13 14.99
N GLN A 498 15.29 16.77 14.53
CA GLN A 498 16.07 17.64 15.41
C GLN A 498 15.28 18.92 15.72
N ILE A 499 15.34 19.41 16.95
CA ILE A 499 14.60 20.61 17.40
C ILE A 499 14.77 21.78 16.44
N SER A 500 16.02 22.08 16.05
CA SER A 500 16.32 23.17 15.13
C SER A 500 15.63 23.03 13.77
N ASP A 501 15.56 21.80 13.24
CA ASP A 501 14.98 21.53 11.92
C ASP A 501 13.46 21.57 11.98
N VAL A 502 12.85 21.05 13.06
CA VAL A 502 11.41 21.13 13.32
C VAL A 502 10.97 22.58 13.44
N GLU A 503 11.63 23.38 14.31
CA GLU A 503 11.33 24.80 14.50
C GLU A 503 11.57 25.64 13.22
N LYS A 504 12.55 25.28 12.41
CA LYS A 504 12.79 25.89 11.10
C LYS A 504 11.64 25.59 10.15
N THR A 505 11.21 24.32 10.05
CA THR A 505 10.12 23.89 9.15
C THR A 505 8.80 24.57 9.49
N ILE A 506 8.45 24.68 10.78
CA ILE A 506 7.19 25.33 11.22
C ILE A 506 7.18 26.84 10.85
N LYS A 507 8.33 27.49 10.75
CA LYS A 507 8.43 28.92 10.36
C LYS A 507 8.22 29.16 8.86
N GLU A 508 8.26 28.11 8.06
CA GLU A 508 7.96 28.21 6.63
C GLU A 508 6.43 28.38 6.43
N LYS A 509 6.02 28.92 5.29
CA LYS A 509 4.60 29.09 4.97
C LYS A 509 3.98 27.78 4.50
N GLY A 510 2.87 27.37 5.15
CA GLY A 510 2.10 26.20 4.80
C GLY A 510 0.77 26.51 4.09
N LEU A 511 0.08 25.45 3.66
CA LEU A 511 -1.18 25.55 2.92
C LEU A 511 -2.26 26.36 3.62
N THR A 512 -2.36 26.30 4.95
CA THR A 512 -3.33 27.07 5.74
C THR A 512 -3.14 28.60 5.62
N GLU A 513 -1.92 29.06 5.28
CA GLU A 513 -1.65 30.48 5.02
C GLU A 513 -1.92 30.88 3.58
N PHE A 514 -1.55 30.04 2.62
CA PHE A 514 -1.81 30.30 1.19
C PHE A 514 -3.29 30.13 0.82
N ARG A 515 -4.00 29.28 1.53
CA ARG A 515 -5.42 28.94 1.34
C ARG A 515 -6.17 28.95 2.67
N PRO A 516 -6.27 30.09 3.37
CA PRO A 516 -6.98 30.15 4.64
C PRO A 516 -8.44 29.77 4.43
N ALA A 517 -8.96 28.93 5.34
CA ALA A 517 -10.39 28.59 5.38
C ALA A 517 -11.18 29.88 5.63
N LYS A 518 -11.95 30.33 4.64
CA LYS A 518 -12.91 31.41 4.84
C LYS A 518 -14.15 30.81 5.53
N SER A 519 -14.55 31.38 6.66
CA SER A 519 -15.86 31.06 7.25
C SER A 519 -16.93 31.39 6.21
N LEU A 520 -17.66 30.38 5.75
CA LEU A 520 -18.89 30.62 4.98
C LEU A 520 -19.84 31.35 5.93
N PRO A 521 -20.41 32.50 5.55
CA PRO A 521 -21.38 33.17 6.37
C PRO A 521 -22.54 32.19 6.58
N LEU A 522 -22.70 31.71 7.81
CA LEU A 522 -23.93 31.03 8.20
C LEU A 522 -25.06 32.01 7.92
N LYS A 523 -25.94 31.69 6.96
CA LYS A 523 -27.20 32.45 6.81
C LYS A 523 -27.88 32.37 8.17
N LYS A 524 -27.96 33.52 8.87
CA LYS A 524 -28.86 33.64 10.03
C LYS A 524 -30.26 33.46 9.48
N ASN A 525 -30.87 32.30 9.78
CA ASN A 525 -32.31 32.12 9.57
C ASN A 525 -33.09 33.07 10.45
#